data_65688a1f3985e8cbd7c6858232250d67
#
_entry.id   65688a1f3985e8cbd7c6858232250d67
#
_cell.length_a   1.000
_cell.length_b   1.000
_cell.length_c   1.000
_cell.angle_alpha   90.00
_cell.angle_beta   90.00
_cell.angle_gamma   90.00
#
_symmetry.space_group_name_H-M   'P 1'
#
loop_
_entity.id
_entity.type
_entity.pdbx_description
1 polymer ?
#
loop_
_entity_poly.entity_id
_entity_poly.type
_entity_poly.pdbx_seq_one_letter_code
_entity_poly.pdbx_strand_id
1 'polypeptide(L)'
;VENGTHKFKAYYLDWESDEVSVTAQNRKNYELFYRKVGVFKMTGTWCTYCPAMTSALKKVEELMPGRMVKMAFHSSSSSATDPFHLSQTSTIMGRFGASGFPTCIYDLKVMSIDRNVSAIKQTLQDQIRQYPATCGIKVNTSYNSSMGEITVNAALKSSQGGEYDLVYVLVTDGLTASGGNETSYDYTVRAISNNYMSMSTDL
;
A
#
# COMPACT_ATOMS: atom_id res chain seq x y z
N VAL A 1 19.26 -11.76 -16.56
CA VAL A 1 20.72 -11.64 -16.40
C VAL A 1 21.27 -13.04 -16.20
N GLU A 2 22.27 -13.44 -16.97
CA GLU A 2 22.92 -14.72 -16.82
C GLU A 2 23.71 -14.80 -15.51
N ASN A 3 23.91 -16.02 -14.97
CA ASN A 3 24.77 -16.21 -13.81
C ASN A 3 26.21 -15.82 -14.16
N GLY A 4 26.87 -15.15 -13.25
CA GLY A 4 28.26 -14.74 -13.45
C GLY A 4 28.55 -13.35 -12.88
N THR A 5 29.77 -12.92 -13.07
CA THR A 5 30.20 -11.58 -12.68
C THR A 5 29.97 -10.61 -13.84
N HIS A 6 29.20 -9.60 -13.59
CA HIS A 6 28.90 -8.51 -14.54
C HIS A 6 29.58 -7.23 -14.07
N LYS A 7 30.14 -6.51 -15.03
CA LYS A 7 30.83 -5.25 -14.78
C LYS A 7 29.97 -4.09 -15.27
N PHE A 8 29.87 -3.08 -14.44
CA PHE A 8 29.06 -1.89 -14.73
C PHE A 8 29.91 -0.64 -14.60
N LYS A 9 29.71 0.29 -15.52
CA LYS A 9 30.20 1.67 -15.45
C LYS A 9 29.04 2.62 -15.73
N ALA A 10 29.05 3.76 -15.06
CA ALA A 10 28.13 4.85 -15.35
C ALA A 10 28.86 5.94 -16.17
N TYR A 11 28.15 6.50 -17.14
CA TYR A 11 28.62 7.59 -17.98
C TYR A 11 27.69 8.79 -17.86
N TYR A 12 28.27 9.96 -17.70
CA TYR A 12 27.52 11.21 -17.72
C TYR A 12 28.36 12.31 -18.40
N LEU A 13 27.93 12.76 -19.56
CA LEU A 13 28.72 13.63 -20.44
C LEU A 13 30.12 13.02 -20.72
N ASP A 14 31.17 13.73 -20.35
CA ASP A 14 32.56 13.28 -20.50
C ASP A 14 33.13 12.57 -19.25
N TRP A 15 32.27 12.32 -18.26
CA TRP A 15 32.66 11.65 -17.03
C TRP A 15 32.30 10.17 -17.07
N GLU A 16 33.22 9.34 -16.61
CA GLU A 16 33.09 7.88 -16.46
C GLU A 16 33.37 7.48 -15.02
N SER A 17 32.51 6.64 -14.44
CA SER A 17 32.74 6.10 -13.10
C SER A 17 33.79 4.99 -13.09
N ASP A 18 34.32 4.67 -11.89
CA ASP A 18 35.02 3.42 -11.68
C ASP A 18 34.12 2.22 -12.03
N GLU A 19 34.76 1.14 -12.47
CA GLU A 19 34.09 -0.12 -12.77
C GLU A 19 33.67 -0.84 -11.49
N VAL A 20 32.38 -1.19 -11.39
CA VAL A 20 31.84 -1.99 -10.28
C VAL A 20 31.49 -3.39 -10.79
N SER A 21 32.03 -4.42 -10.12
CA SER A 21 31.72 -5.81 -10.41
C SER A 21 30.60 -6.31 -9.50
N VAL A 22 29.55 -6.89 -10.09
CA VAL A 22 28.42 -7.49 -9.39
C VAL A 22 28.28 -8.95 -9.83
N THR A 23 28.29 -9.87 -8.87
CA THR A 23 28.04 -11.29 -9.16
C THR A 23 26.54 -11.56 -9.12
N ALA A 24 25.97 -11.90 -10.28
CA ALA A 24 24.61 -12.37 -10.41
C ALA A 24 24.55 -13.89 -10.24
N GLN A 25 23.68 -14.33 -9.35
CA GLN A 25 23.34 -15.74 -9.21
C GLN A 25 21.84 -15.90 -9.45
N ASN A 26 21.47 -16.56 -10.56
CA ASN A 26 20.09 -16.97 -10.78
C ASN A 26 19.77 -18.08 -9.76
N ARG A 27 19.03 -17.70 -8.74
CA ARG A 27 18.40 -18.71 -7.90
C ARG A 27 17.31 -19.37 -8.76
N LYS A 28 17.44 -20.69 -8.98
CA LYS A 28 16.46 -21.46 -9.74
C LYS A 28 15.04 -21.13 -9.28
N ASN A 29 14.21 -20.70 -10.23
CA ASN A 29 12.75 -20.60 -10.13
C ASN A 29 12.14 -19.52 -9.22
N TYR A 30 12.78 -18.37 -8.99
CA TYR A 30 12.04 -17.23 -8.47
C TYR A 30 11.41 -16.46 -9.65
N GLU A 31 10.12 -16.63 -9.87
CA GLU A 31 9.37 -15.64 -10.62
C GLU A 31 9.39 -14.35 -9.80
N LEU A 32 10.01 -13.31 -10.36
CA LEU A 32 10.04 -11.99 -9.72
C LEU A 32 8.67 -11.33 -9.93
N PHE A 33 7.84 -11.38 -8.91
CA PHE A 33 6.61 -10.61 -8.90
C PHE A 33 6.90 -9.14 -8.65
N TYR A 34 6.13 -8.28 -9.29
CA TYR A 34 6.26 -6.84 -9.09
C TYR A 34 5.78 -6.45 -7.68
N ARG A 35 6.71 -6.00 -6.85
CA ARG A 35 6.45 -5.66 -5.45
C ARG A 35 5.73 -4.33 -5.32
N LYS A 36 4.56 -4.33 -4.69
CA LYS A 36 3.83 -3.14 -4.23
C LYS A 36 3.70 -3.19 -2.72
N VAL A 37 3.70 -2.04 -2.08
CA VAL A 37 3.52 -1.89 -0.63
C VAL A 37 2.07 -1.50 -0.35
N GLY A 38 1.39 -2.25 0.48
CA GLY A 38 0.07 -1.88 0.99
C GLY A 38 0.20 -0.72 1.98
N VAL A 39 -0.50 0.40 1.72
CA VAL A 39 -0.49 1.58 2.57
C VAL A 39 -1.88 1.76 3.17
N PHE A 40 -2.02 1.42 4.44
CA PHE A 40 -3.24 1.56 5.23
C PHE A 40 -3.19 2.91 5.93
N LYS A 41 -3.83 3.92 5.34
CA LYS A 41 -3.90 5.28 5.91
C LYS A 41 -5.10 5.38 6.83
N MET A 42 -4.87 5.52 8.13
CA MET A 42 -5.91 5.83 9.11
C MET A 42 -6.19 7.33 9.07
N THR A 43 -7.45 7.71 8.86
CA THR A 43 -7.82 9.08 8.54
C THR A 43 -9.24 9.42 9.03
N GLY A 44 -9.64 10.68 8.87
CA GLY A 44 -11.00 11.17 9.10
C GLY A 44 -11.21 12.50 8.39
N THR A 45 -12.44 12.77 7.95
CA THR A 45 -12.81 14.02 7.27
C THR A 45 -12.64 15.26 8.16
N TRP A 46 -12.73 15.07 9.47
CA TRP A 46 -12.54 16.07 10.52
C TRP A 46 -11.05 16.31 10.88
N CYS A 47 -10.15 15.47 10.42
CA CYS A 47 -8.74 15.43 10.85
C CYS A 47 -7.91 16.53 10.17
N THR A 48 -7.55 17.56 10.91
CA THR A 48 -6.80 18.73 10.41
C THR A 48 -5.44 18.40 9.79
N TYR A 49 -4.75 17.38 10.28
CA TYR A 49 -3.42 17.00 9.81
C TYR A 49 -3.43 15.93 8.71
N CYS A 50 -4.58 15.32 8.43
CA CYS A 50 -4.70 14.25 7.44
C CYS A 50 -4.44 14.69 6.00
N PRO A 51 -4.82 15.92 5.57
CA PRO A 51 -4.49 16.40 4.22
C PRO A 51 -2.99 16.45 3.92
N ALA A 52 -2.16 16.76 4.93
CA ALA A 52 -0.70 16.77 4.77
C ALA A 52 -0.17 15.36 4.45
N MET A 53 -0.71 14.31 5.08
CA MET A 53 -0.36 12.91 4.78
C MET A 53 -0.83 12.52 3.38
N THR A 54 -2.05 12.90 2.99
CA THR A 54 -2.57 12.69 1.63
C THR A 54 -1.65 13.29 0.58
N SER A 55 -1.26 14.56 0.77
CA SER A 55 -0.35 15.27 -0.14
C SER A 55 1.02 14.61 -0.22
N ALA A 56 1.57 14.18 0.91
CA ALA A 56 2.86 13.50 0.95
C ALA A 56 2.82 12.15 0.21
N LEU A 57 1.78 11.33 0.44
CA LEU A 57 1.58 10.06 -0.27
C LEU A 57 1.42 10.25 -1.78
N LYS A 58 0.71 11.31 -2.21
CA LYS A 58 0.58 11.66 -3.63
C LYS A 58 1.94 11.99 -4.25
N LYS A 59 2.76 12.79 -3.55
CA LYS A 59 4.13 13.10 -4.00
C LYS A 59 5.01 11.86 -4.10
N VAL A 60 4.91 10.94 -3.15
CA VAL A 60 5.66 9.68 -3.19
C VAL A 60 5.19 8.79 -4.34
N GLU A 61 3.88 8.76 -4.66
CA GLU A 61 3.39 8.05 -5.85
C GLU A 61 3.98 8.59 -7.16
N GLU A 62 4.13 9.93 -7.26
CA GLU A 62 4.79 10.56 -8.41
C GLU A 62 6.27 10.14 -8.54
N LEU A 63 6.97 9.97 -7.40
CA LEU A 63 8.38 9.56 -7.35
C LEU A 63 8.60 8.06 -7.49
N MET A 64 7.62 7.26 -7.13
CA MET A 64 7.66 5.80 -7.14
C MET A 64 6.37 5.22 -7.73
N PRO A 65 6.08 5.47 -9.01
CA PRO A 65 4.81 5.12 -9.62
C PRO A 65 4.53 3.61 -9.54
N GLY A 66 3.30 3.28 -9.15
CA GLY A 66 2.82 1.89 -9.07
C GLY A 66 3.45 1.06 -7.94
N ARG A 67 4.22 1.66 -7.00
CA ARG A 67 4.83 0.95 -5.88
C ARG A 67 3.97 0.89 -4.62
N MET A 68 2.83 1.59 -4.62
CA MET A 68 1.88 1.60 -3.51
C MET A 68 0.52 1.04 -3.91
N VAL A 69 -0.16 0.43 -2.95
CA VAL A 69 -1.61 0.18 -2.96
C VAL A 69 -2.18 0.95 -1.77
N LYS A 70 -2.84 2.07 -2.05
CA LYS A 70 -3.36 2.98 -1.03
C LYS A 70 -4.78 2.60 -0.61
N MET A 71 -5.05 2.61 0.69
CA MET A 71 -6.35 2.35 1.29
C MET A 71 -6.56 3.33 2.44
N ALA A 72 -7.59 4.19 2.35
CA ALA A 72 -7.90 5.18 3.36
C ALA A 72 -9.03 4.66 4.26
N PHE A 73 -8.67 4.33 5.48
CA PHE A 73 -9.60 3.86 6.51
C PHE A 73 -10.09 5.04 7.34
N HIS A 74 -11.34 5.39 7.18
CA HIS A 74 -11.97 6.51 7.86
C HIS A 74 -12.54 6.12 9.22
N SER A 75 -12.44 7.02 10.18
CA SER A 75 -13.04 6.89 11.51
C SER A 75 -13.69 8.19 11.96
N SER A 76 -14.79 8.09 12.67
CA SER A 76 -15.34 9.19 13.44
C SER A 76 -14.48 9.46 14.67
N SER A 77 -14.56 10.69 15.22
CA SER A 77 -14.01 11.04 16.52
C SER A 77 -15.11 11.14 17.58
N SER A 78 -14.73 11.41 18.81
CA SER A 78 -15.70 11.68 19.90
C SER A 78 -16.54 12.94 19.67
N SER A 79 -16.04 13.87 18.83
CA SER A 79 -16.66 15.18 18.58
C SER A 79 -17.13 15.38 17.14
N ALA A 80 -16.82 14.47 16.21
CA ALA A 80 -17.17 14.62 14.80
C ALA A 80 -17.46 13.27 14.14
N THR A 81 -18.62 13.22 13.47
CA THR A 81 -19.00 12.06 12.65
C THR A 81 -18.33 12.15 11.28
N ASP A 82 -17.77 11.05 10.84
CA ASP A 82 -17.21 10.89 9.50
C ASP A 82 -18.20 10.12 8.61
N PRO A 83 -18.65 10.67 7.48
CA PRO A 83 -19.61 10.00 6.59
C PRO A 83 -19.04 8.74 5.92
N PHE A 84 -17.72 8.58 5.96
CA PHE A 84 -17.01 7.41 5.40
C PHE A 84 -16.53 6.45 6.49
N HIS A 85 -16.98 6.64 7.73
CA HIS A 85 -16.59 5.82 8.87
C HIS A 85 -16.75 4.33 8.57
N LEU A 86 -15.69 3.57 8.86
CA LEU A 86 -15.67 2.11 8.80
C LEU A 86 -15.39 1.58 10.20
N SER A 87 -16.30 0.77 10.76
CA SER A 87 -16.18 0.23 12.14
C SER A 87 -14.89 -0.57 12.35
N GLN A 88 -14.41 -1.26 11.33
CA GLN A 88 -13.18 -2.05 11.35
C GLN A 88 -11.92 -1.20 11.53
N THR A 89 -11.98 0.11 11.24
CA THR A 89 -10.83 1.02 11.38
C THR A 89 -10.25 0.99 12.80
N SER A 90 -11.10 1.08 13.82
CA SER A 90 -10.67 1.05 15.22
C SER A 90 -10.02 -0.27 15.62
N THR A 91 -10.53 -1.38 15.11
CA THR A 91 -9.98 -2.72 15.37
C THR A 91 -8.59 -2.86 14.74
N ILE A 92 -8.43 -2.41 13.48
CA ILE A 92 -7.13 -2.42 12.81
C ILE A 92 -6.14 -1.52 13.54
N MET A 93 -6.55 -0.30 13.91
CA MET A 93 -5.71 0.63 14.68
C MET A 93 -5.25 0.01 16.00
N GLY A 94 -6.16 -0.58 16.77
CA GLY A 94 -5.85 -1.23 18.05
C GLY A 94 -4.85 -2.36 17.91
N ARG A 95 -4.95 -3.17 16.84
CA ARG A 95 -4.01 -4.27 16.56
C ARG A 95 -2.57 -3.79 16.38
N PHE A 96 -2.38 -2.60 15.80
CA PHE A 96 -1.06 -2.01 15.55
C PHE A 96 -0.66 -0.94 16.56
N GLY A 97 -1.43 -0.73 17.62
CA GLY A 97 -1.14 0.29 18.62
C GLY A 97 -1.25 1.73 18.09
N ALA A 98 -1.96 1.94 16.99
CA ALA A 98 -2.19 3.27 16.44
C ALA A 98 -3.24 4.01 17.29
N SER A 99 -2.86 5.17 17.83
CA SER A 99 -3.70 5.96 18.76
C SER A 99 -4.11 7.33 18.22
N GLY A 100 -3.69 7.70 17.00
CA GLY A 100 -3.91 9.04 16.44
C GLY A 100 -4.05 9.06 14.93
N PHE A 101 -4.43 10.24 14.42
CA PHE A 101 -4.64 10.51 13.00
C PHE A 101 -3.80 11.71 12.55
N PRO A 102 -3.21 11.68 11.32
CA PRO A 102 -3.11 10.51 10.46
C PRO A 102 -2.08 9.50 10.97
N THR A 103 -2.32 8.23 10.70
CA THR A 103 -1.33 7.15 10.84
C THR A 103 -1.32 6.33 9.56
N CYS A 104 -0.15 5.98 9.06
CA CYS A 104 0.01 4.98 7.99
C CYS A 104 0.60 3.69 8.55
N ILE A 105 0.06 2.56 8.10
CA ILE A 105 0.61 1.23 8.37
C ILE A 105 1.03 0.65 7.03
N TYR A 106 2.30 0.32 6.87
CA TYR A 106 2.89 -0.18 5.63
C TYR A 106 3.01 -1.70 5.70
N ASP A 107 2.36 -2.42 4.77
CA ASP A 107 2.29 -3.88 4.69
C ASP A 107 1.90 -4.57 6.01
N LEU A 108 1.18 -3.88 6.89
CA LEU A 108 0.86 -4.34 8.24
C LEU A 108 2.10 -4.70 9.08
N LYS A 109 3.24 -4.06 8.81
CA LYS A 109 4.53 -4.30 9.49
C LYS A 109 5.09 -3.05 10.16
N VAL A 110 5.04 -1.92 9.48
CA VAL A 110 5.63 -0.66 9.95
C VAL A 110 4.55 0.40 10.07
N MET A 111 4.43 0.98 11.25
CA MET A 111 3.53 2.11 11.53
C MET A 111 4.34 3.41 11.55
N SER A 112 3.80 4.46 10.95
CA SER A 112 4.38 5.81 10.98
C SER A 112 3.31 6.89 10.95
N ILE A 113 3.57 7.97 11.69
CA ILE A 113 2.80 9.22 11.64
C ILE A 113 3.50 10.29 10.80
N ASP A 114 4.63 9.95 10.20
CA ASP A 114 5.45 10.87 9.44
C ASP A 114 4.75 11.30 8.14
N ARG A 115 4.77 12.61 7.88
CA ARG A 115 4.16 13.26 6.71
C ARG A 115 5.23 13.83 5.78
N ASN A 116 6.49 13.49 6.02
CA ASN A 116 7.61 13.91 5.19
C ASN A 116 7.77 12.97 4.00
N VAL A 117 7.84 13.52 2.80
CA VAL A 117 7.96 12.77 1.53
C VAL A 117 9.18 11.86 1.53
N SER A 118 10.34 12.37 2.02
CA SER A 118 11.58 11.58 2.03
C SER A 118 11.50 10.40 3.00
N ALA A 119 10.91 10.60 4.19
CA ALA A 119 10.73 9.54 5.18
C ALA A 119 9.76 8.45 4.68
N ILE A 120 8.62 8.85 4.09
CA ILE A 120 7.66 7.91 3.50
C ILE A 120 8.30 7.12 2.36
N LYS A 121 9.02 7.80 1.46
CA LYS A 121 9.76 7.16 0.36
C LYS A 121 10.77 6.15 0.90
N GLN A 122 11.54 6.51 1.92
CA GLN A 122 12.50 5.62 2.55
C GLN A 122 11.81 4.39 3.13
N THR A 123 10.71 4.56 3.87
CA THR A 123 9.91 3.44 4.41
C THR A 123 9.46 2.48 3.29
N LEU A 124 8.96 3.01 2.18
CA LEU A 124 8.57 2.17 1.04
C LEU A 124 9.74 1.40 0.44
N GLN A 125 10.89 2.06 0.26
CA GLN A 125 12.10 1.43 -0.26
C GLN A 125 12.59 0.31 0.66
N ASP A 126 12.52 0.52 1.97
CA ASP A 126 12.90 -0.47 2.97
C ASP A 126 11.95 -1.67 2.94
N GLN A 127 10.63 -1.46 2.85
CA GLN A 127 9.66 -2.54 2.72
C GLN A 127 9.89 -3.37 1.44
N ILE A 128 10.13 -2.70 0.30
CA ILE A 128 10.40 -3.39 -0.97
C ILE A 128 11.69 -4.21 -0.89
N ARG A 129 12.73 -3.69 -0.25
CA ARG A 129 14.04 -4.34 -0.16
C ARG A 129 14.03 -5.51 0.83
N GLN A 130 13.41 -5.32 2.00
CA GLN A 130 13.39 -6.33 3.07
C GLN A 130 12.43 -7.48 2.79
N TYR A 131 11.32 -7.20 2.10
CA TYR A 131 10.24 -8.16 1.85
C TYR A 131 9.96 -8.27 0.37
N PRO A 132 10.73 -9.06 -0.39
CA PRO A 132 10.49 -9.29 -1.81
C PRO A 132 9.14 -9.98 -2.02
N ALA A 133 8.48 -9.70 -3.15
CA ALA A 133 7.22 -10.35 -3.48
C ALA A 133 7.44 -11.84 -3.78
N THR A 134 6.81 -12.69 -3.01
CA THR A 134 6.84 -14.16 -3.18
C THR A 134 5.63 -14.67 -3.94
N CYS A 135 4.62 -13.84 -4.12
CA CYS A 135 3.41 -14.16 -4.87
C CYS A 135 2.91 -12.97 -5.69
N GLY A 136 2.14 -13.27 -6.72
CA GLY A 136 1.42 -12.32 -7.55
C GLY A 136 -0.07 -12.64 -7.57
N ILE A 137 -0.90 -11.61 -7.63
CA ILE A 137 -2.35 -11.72 -7.72
C ILE A 137 -2.80 -11.07 -9.03
N LYS A 138 -3.61 -11.79 -9.82
CA LYS A 138 -4.34 -11.25 -10.95
C LYS A 138 -5.81 -11.15 -10.58
N VAL A 139 -6.37 -9.96 -10.71
CA VAL A 139 -7.78 -9.69 -10.40
C VAL A 139 -8.51 -9.31 -11.67
N ASN A 140 -9.67 -9.94 -11.90
CA ASN A 140 -10.63 -9.54 -12.91
C ASN A 140 -11.96 -9.20 -12.21
N THR A 141 -12.56 -8.09 -12.62
CA THR A 141 -13.82 -7.63 -12.04
C THR A 141 -14.86 -7.44 -13.13
N SER A 142 -16.12 -7.70 -12.79
CA SER A 142 -17.28 -7.32 -13.60
C SER A 142 -18.33 -6.67 -12.73
N TYR A 143 -19.09 -5.74 -13.31
CA TYR A 143 -20.14 -5.02 -12.61
C TYR A 143 -21.48 -5.25 -13.32
N ASN A 144 -22.47 -5.72 -12.57
CA ASN A 144 -23.85 -5.85 -13.01
C ASN A 144 -24.65 -4.63 -12.49
N SER A 145 -24.88 -3.66 -13.35
CA SER A 145 -25.56 -2.41 -12.98
C SER A 145 -27.04 -2.62 -12.61
N SER A 146 -27.71 -3.64 -13.13
CA SER A 146 -29.11 -3.92 -12.81
C SER A 146 -29.31 -4.52 -11.41
N MET A 147 -28.30 -5.19 -10.90
CA MET A 147 -28.32 -5.81 -9.57
C MET A 147 -27.44 -5.05 -8.55
N GLY A 148 -26.63 -4.10 -9.01
CA GLY A 148 -25.66 -3.42 -8.15
C GLY A 148 -24.52 -4.33 -7.66
N GLU A 149 -24.23 -5.40 -8.38
CA GLU A 149 -23.28 -6.42 -7.96
C GLU A 149 -21.92 -6.28 -8.64
N ILE A 150 -20.86 -6.40 -7.85
CA ILE A 150 -19.49 -6.51 -8.32
C ILE A 150 -19.02 -7.95 -8.12
N THR A 151 -18.68 -8.62 -9.21
CA THR A 151 -18.04 -9.94 -9.16
C THR A 151 -16.52 -9.77 -9.25
N VAL A 152 -15.78 -10.38 -8.33
CA VAL A 152 -14.33 -10.34 -8.28
C VAL A 152 -13.78 -11.75 -8.42
N ASN A 153 -12.94 -11.98 -9.44
CA ASN A 153 -12.23 -13.24 -9.65
C ASN A 153 -10.73 -12.97 -9.46
N ALA A 154 -10.12 -13.61 -8.47
CA ALA A 154 -8.70 -13.50 -8.18
C ALA A 154 -8.00 -14.84 -8.49
N ALA A 155 -6.87 -14.75 -9.18
CA ALA A 155 -5.93 -15.86 -9.37
C ALA A 155 -4.62 -15.52 -8.68
N LEU A 156 -4.16 -16.42 -7.83
CA LEU A 156 -2.90 -16.31 -7.10
C LEU A 156 -1.85 -17.18 -7.76
N LYS A 157 -0.64 -16.66 -7.96
CA LYS A 157 0.55 -17.44 -8.30
C LYS A 157 1.61 -17.18 -7.24
N SER A 158 2.12 -18.26 -6.64
CA SER A 158 3.18 -18.19 -5.63
C SER A 158 4.44 -18.90 -6.10
N SER A 159 5.61 -18.35 -5.75
CA SER A 159 6.90 -18.99 -5.91
C SER A 159 7.23 -19.96 -4.78
N GLN A 160 6.45 -19.93 -3.71
CA GLN A 160 6.59 -20.78 -2.54
C GLN A 160 5.25 -21.48 -2.29
N GLY A 161 5.30 -22.76 -1.89
CA GLY A 161 4.09 -23.45 -1.41
C GLY A 161 3.60 -22.81 -0.10
N GLY A 162 2.29 -22.98 0.19
CA GLY A 162 1.71 -22.47 1.44
C GLY A 162 0.20 -22.29 1.34
N GLU A 163 -0.41 -22.01 2.47
CA GLU A 163 -1.78 -21.57 2.57
C GLU A 163 -1.83 -20.04 2.57
N TYR A 164 -2.80 -19.47 1.88
CA TYR A 164 -2.96 -18.03 1.73
C TYR A 164 -4.40 -17.63 1.98
N ASP A 165 -4.59 -16.64 2.83
CA ASP A 165 -5.88 -15.97 2.99
C ASP A 165 -5.99 -14.80 2.01
N LEU A 166 -7.10 -14.71 1.30
CA LEU A 166 -7.42 -13.57 0.45
C LEU A 166 -8.36 -12.62 1.18
N VAL A 167 -7.90 -11.40 1.39
CA VAL A 167 -8.72 -10.32 1.93
C VAL A 167 -9.05 -9.34 0.81
N TYR A 168 -10.33 -9.05 0.64
CA TYR A 168 -10.81 -8.10 -0.36
C TYR A 168 -11.13 -6.77 0.31
N VAL A 169 -10.67 -5.69 -0.30
CA VAL A 169 -10.93 -4.32 0.14
C VAL A 169 -11.54 -3.55 -1.03
N LEU A 170 -12.76 -3.05 -0.84
CA LEU A 170 -13.41 -2.18 -1.81
C LEU A 170 -13.08 -0.74 -1.48
N VAL A 171 -12.51 -0.01 -2.43
CA VAL A 171 -12.19 1.40 -2.31
C VAL A 171 -12.96 2.24 -3.34
N THR A 172 -13.20 3.50 -3.01
CA THR A 172 -13.85 4.47 -3.90
C THR A 172 -13.05 5.75 -3.93
N ASP A 173 -12.90 6.33 -5.10
CA ASP A 173 -12.27 7.62 -5.34
C ASP A 173 -13.30 8.73 -5.53
N GLY A 174 -12.86 10.00 -5.38
CA GLY A 174 -13.67 11.17 -5.71
C GLY A 174 -14.82 11.45 -4.74
N LEU A 175 -14.80 10.91 -3.53
CA LEU A 175 -15.83 11.20 -2.53
C LEU A 175 -15.67 12.60 -1.97
N THR A 176 -16.81 13.24 -1.62
CA THR A 176 -16.85 14.57 -1.01
C THR A 176 -17.60 14.52 0.32
N ALA A 177 -17.17 15.35 1.27
CA ALA A 177 -17.82 15.48 2.57
C ALA A 177 -18.03 16.96 2.90
N SER A 178 -19.26 17.33 3.29
CA SER A 178 -19.55 18.69 3.75
C SER A 178 -18.79 18.98 5.03
N GLY A 179 -18.06 20.11 5.09
CA GLY A 179 -17.23 20.48 6.22
C GLY A 179 -15.96 19.64 6.39
N GLY A 180 -15.64 18.80 5.42
CA GLY A 180 -14.40 18.01 5.43
C GLY A 180 -13.16 18.86 5.11
N ASN A 181 -12.00 18.40 5.54
CA ASN A 181 -10.72 19.08 5.40
C ASN A 181 -10.02 18.85 4.04
N GLU A 182 -10.58 18.00 3.18
CA GLU A 182 -10.10 17.74 1.81
C GLU A 182 -11.25 18.00 0.82
N THR A 183 -10.94 18.44 -0.38
CA THR A 183 -11.93 18.68 -1.45
C THR A 183 -12.41 17.37 -2.09
N SER A 184 -11.59 16.33 -2.03
CA SER A 184 -11.89 14.99 -2.53
C SER A 184 -11.16 13.95 -1.67
N TYR A 185 -11.84 12.84 -1.43
CA TYR A 185 -11.33 11.70 -0.68
C TYR A 185 -11.19 10.51 -1.63
N ASP A 186 -9.94 10.13 -1.89
CA ASP A 186 -9.59 9.02 -2.77
C ASP A 186 -9.15 7.79 -1.97
N TYR A 187 -9.24 6.62 -2.61
CA TYR A 187 -8.90 5.33 -2.01
C TYR A 187 -9.66 5.03 -0.71
N THR A 188 -10.82 5.65 -0.53
CA THR A 188 -11.64 5.51 0.67
C THR A 188 -12.21 4.09 0.75
N VAL A 189 -11.89 3.37 1.82
CA VAL A 189 -12.39 2.02 2.03
C VAL A 189 -13.87 2.05 2.36
N ARG A 190 -14.68 1.30 1.57
CA ARG A 190 -16.13 1.21 1.73
C ARG A 190 -16.57 -0.12 2.28
N ALA A 191 -15.82 -1.16 2.02
CA ALA A 191 -16.05 -2.49 2.55
C ALA A 191 -14.75 -3.28 2.62
N ILE A 192 -14.71 -4.23 3.53
CA ILE A 192 -13.62 -5.19 3.69
C ILE A 192 -14.23 -6.55 3.99
N SER A 193 -13.63 -7.62 3.46
CA SER A 193 -14.13 -8.97 3.68
C SER A 193 -14.08 -9.37 5.16
N ASN A 194 -14.96 -10.27 5.59
CA ASN A 194 -15.12 -10.66 7.00
C ASN A 194 -13.86 -11.29 7.60
N ASN A 195 -13.00 -11.87 6.78
CA ASN A 195 -11.73 -12.46 7.19
C ASN A 195 -10.58 -11.43 7.29
N TYR A 196 -10.86 -10.12 7.35
CA TYR A 196 -9.84 -9.08 7.38
C TYR A 196 -8.86 -9.21 8.56
N MET A 197 -9.25 -9.89 9.64
CA MET A 197 -8.39 -10.14 10.79
C MET A 197 -7.37 -11.27 10.54
N SER A 198 -7.50 -12.06 9.46
CA SER A 198 -6.48 -13.01 9.05
C SER A 198 -5.25 -12.34 8.39
N MET A 199 -5.33 -11.04 8.10
CA MET A 199 -4.17 -10.26 7.68
C MET A 199 -3.06 -10.38 8.72
N SER A 200 -1.99 -11.11 8.40
CA SER A 200 -0.90 -11.40 9.33
C SER A 200 0.22 -10.38 9.23
N THR A 201 0.85 -10.13 10.37
CA THR A 201 2.14 -9.42 10.46
C THR A 201 3.32 -10.39 10.31
N ASP A 202 3.06 -11.70 10.40
CA ASP A 202 4.06 -12.76 10.41
C ASP A 202 4.18 -13.32 8.98
N LEU A 203 5.18 -12.84 8.25
CA LEU A 203 5.65 -13.40 6.99
C LEU A 203 7.15 -13.67 7.10
#